data_cd2b4128e68a10f65cce7b72e1db276c
#
_entry.id   cd2b4128e68a10f65cce7b72e1db276c
#
_cell.length_a   1.000
_cell.length_b   1.000
_cell.length_c   1.000
_cell.angle_alpha   90.00
_cell.angle_beta   90.00
_cell.angle_gamma   90.00
#
_symmetry.space_group_name_H-M   'P 1'
#
loop_
_entity.id
_entity.type
_entity.pdbx_description
1 polymer ?
#
loop_
_entity_poly.entity_id
_entity_poly.type
_entity_poly.pdbx_seq_one_letter_code
_entity_poly.pdbx_strand_id
1 'polypeptide(L)'
;MLHSIQRLRGVRMAIVLVEPRQLGWDVAGPLLSELQAKFQLPAMLVARDNTAWNNARSVAEFDSVPYLLEFLALGDVEWTEAKFAEPELPF
;
A
#
# COMPACT_ATOMS: atom_id res chain seq x y z
N MET A 1 6.66 -5.45 5.97
CA MET A 1 5.57 -4.50 5.69
C MET A 1 4.25 -5.21 5.61
N LEU A 2 3.24 -4.61 6.20
CA LEU A 2 1.90 -5.16 6.12
C LEU A 2 1.26 -4.82 4.78
N HIS A 3 0.69 -5.81 4.13
CA HIS A 3 0.03 -5.62 2.85
C HIS A 3 -1.29 -6.39 2.80
N SER A 4 -2.14 -6.00 1.89
CA SER A 4 -3.40 -6.68 1.63
C SER A 4 -3.68 -6.61 0.14
N ILE A 5 -4.10 -7.73 -0.45
CA ILE A 5 -4.47 -7.75 -1.87
C ILE A 5 -5.99 -7.62 -1.92
N GLN A 6 -6.45 -6.56 -2.55
CA GLN A 6 -7.88 -6.25 -2.64
C GLN A 6 -8.25 -5.90 -4.07
N ARG A 7 -9.52 -6.12 -4.39
CA ARG A 7 -10.07 -5.65 -5.67
C ARG A 7 -10.84 -4.37 -5.39
N LEU A 8 -10.33 -3.28 -5.93
CA LEU A 8 -10.93 -1.96 -5.76
C LEU A 8 -11.29 -1.41 -7.13
N ARG A 9 -12.53 -0.94 -7.28
CA ARG A 9 -13.04 -0.43 -8.55
C ARG A 9 -12.78 -1.40 -9.71
N GLY A 10 -12.89 -2.70 -9.42
CA GLY A 10 -12.64 -3.72 -10.42
C GLY A 10 -11.17 -4.02 -10.70
N VAL A 11 -10.25 -3.37 -10.00
CA VAL A 11 -8.82 -3.56 -10.20
C VAL A 11 -8.23 -4.29 -9.00
N ARG A 12 -7.57 -5.39 -9.26
CA ARG A 12 -6.86 -6.11 -8.21
C ARG A 12 -5.53 -5.40 -7.96
N MET A 13 -5.28 -5.06 -6.71
CA MET A 13 -4.07 -4.32 -6.36
C MET A 13 -3.56 -4.68 -4.99
N ALA A 14 -2.29 -4.35 -4.77
CA ALA A 14 -1.65 -4.52 -3.49
C ALA A 14 -1.75 -3.21 -2.71
N ILE A 15 -2.32 -3.26 -1.52
CA ILE A 15 -2.39 -2.13 -0.60
C ILE A 15 -1.35 -2.38 0.48
N VAL A 16 -0.45 -1.42 0.69
CA VAL A 16 0.65 -1.56 1.63
C VAL A 16 0.54 -0.47 2.69
N LEU A 17 0.54 -0.89 3.95
CA LEU A 17 0.45 0.03 5.07
C LEU A 17 1.84 0.58 5.37
N VAL A 18 1.97 1.89 5.35
CA VAL A 18 3.24 2.57 5.60
C VAL A 18 3.04 3.66 6.64
N GLU A 19 4.15 4.23 7.08
CA GLU A 19 4.10 5.41 7.96
C GLU A 19 3.86 6.66 7.12
N PRO A 20 3.21 7.70 7.70
CA PRO A 20 2.94 8.92 6.95
C PRO A 20 4.16 9.54 6.28
N ARG A 21 5.32 9.47 6.92
CA ARG A 21 6.55 10.02 6.36
C ARG A 21 7.00 9.32 5.09
N GLN A 22 6.50 8.12 4.84
CA GLN A 22 6.86 7.33 3.67
C GLN A 22 6.01 7.67 2.44
N LEU A 23 5.08 8.61 2.56
CA LEU A 23 4.25 9.02 1.44
C LEU A 23 4.91 10.06 0.53
N GLY A 24 6.04 10.64 0.95
CA GLY A 24 6.78 11.56 0.09
C GLY A 24 7.37 10.81 -1.11
N TRP A 25 7.36 11.44 -2.27
CA TRP A 25 7.74 10.75 -3.50
C TRP A 25 9.21 10.34 -3.57
N ASP A 26 10.08 10.94 -2.77
CA ASP A 26 11.45 10.51 -2.66
C ASP A 26 11.57 9.10 -2.08
N VAL A 27 10.61 8.70 -1.26
CA VAL A 27 10.55 7.36 -0.69
C VAL A 27 9.50 6.51 -1.42
N ALA A 28 8.33 7.10 -1.67
CA ALA A 28 7.20 6.36 -2.23
C ALA A 28 7.44 5.88 -3.66
N GLY A 29 8.09 6.71 -4.48
CA GLY A 29 8.34 6.34 -5.87
C GLY A 29 9.12 5.04 -6.00
N PRO A 30 10.32 4.95 -5.43
CA PRO A 30 11.08 3.70 -5.45
C PRO A 30 10.35 2.53 -4.81
N LEU A 31 9.66 2.79 -3.71
CA LEU A 31 8.94 1.73 -3.02
C LEU A 31 7.79 1.18 -3.86
N LEU A 32 7.02 2.05 -4.51
CA LEU A 32 5.94 1.61 -5.39
C LEU A 32 6.47 0.76 -6.55
N SER A 33 7.58 1.17 -7.14
CA SER A 33 8.20 0.38 -8.22
C SER A 33 8.57 -1.01 -7.73
N GLU A 34 9.15 -1.09 -6.56
CA GLU A 34 9.56 -2.36 -5.99
C GLU A 34 8.38 -3.26 -5.68
N LEU A 35 7.32 -2.68 -5.10
CA LEU A 35 6.12 -3.44 -4.77
C LEU A 35 5.41 -3.95 -6.02
N GLN A 36 5.33 -3.13 -7.06
CA GLN A 36 4.70 -3.55 -8.30
C GLN A 36 5.48 -4.69 -8.96
N ALA A 37 6.80 -4.64 -8.90
CA ALA A 37 7.62 -5.72 -9.40
C ALA A 37 7.43 -7.00 -8.59
N LYS A 38 7.35 -6.87 -7.28
CA LYS A 38 7.21 -8.02 -6.39
C LYS A 38 5.86 -8.70 -6.54
N PHE A 39 4.80 -7.93 -6.57
CA PHE A 39 3.44 -8.48 -6.60
C PHE A 39 2.90 -8.68 -8.01
N GLN A 40 3.52 -8.07 -9.00
CA GLN A 40 3.00 -8.07 -10.38
C GLN A 40 1.58 -7.47 -10.42
N LEU A 41 1.33 -6.47 -9.58
CA LEU A 41 0.04 -5.80 -9.45
C LEU A 41 0.26 -4.31 -9.24
N PRO A 42 -0.71 -3.48 -9.61
CA PRO A 42 -0.68 -2.09 -9.17
C PRO A 42 -0.60 -2.03 -7.65
N ALA A 43 0.10 -1.04 -7.13
CA ALA A 43 0.30 -0.89 -5.70
C ALA A 43 -0.14 0.49 -5.23
N MET A 44 -0.66 0.55 -4.01
CA MET A 44 -1.06 1.79 -3.36
C MET A 44 -0.51 1.77 -1.94
N LEU A 45 0.17 2.84 -1.56
CA LEU A 45 0.64 3.02 -0.20
C LEU A 45 -0.45 3.75 0.59
N VAL A 46 -0.74 3.27 1.80
CA VAL A 46 -1.74 3.87 2.66
C VAL A 46 -1.12 4.11 4.03
N ALA A 47 -1.31 5.29 4.57
CA ALA A 47 -0.86 5.63 5.91
C ALA A 47 -2.03 6.15 6.73
N ARG A 48 -1.98 5.91 8.02
CA ARG A 48 -2.99 6.37 8.96
C ARG A 48 -2.31 6.88 10.22
N ASP A 49 -3.03 7.69 11.00
CA ASP A 49 -2.54 8.16 12.29
C ASP A 49 -2.88 7.12 13.35
N ASN A 50 -1.87 6.59 14.00
CA ASN A 50 -2.05 5.51 14.98
C ASN A 50 -2.86 4.37 14.37
N THR A 51 -4.01 4.05 14.94
CA THR A 51 -4.89 3.01 14.42
C THR A 51 -6.14 3.57 13.77
N ALA A 52 -6.23 4.88 13.64
CA ALA A 52 -7.42 5.52 13.10
C ALA A 52 -7.35 5.68 11.60
N TRP A 53 -8.47 5.48 10.93
CA TRP A 53 -8.57 5.59 9.48
C TRP A 53 -9.15 6.92 9.00
N ASN A 54 -9.66 7.75 9.93
CA ASN A 54 -10.32 9.00 9.55
C ASN A 54 -9.39 10.02 8.90
N ASN A 55 -8.09 9.92 9.11
CA ASN A 55 -7.11 10.78 8.47
C ASN A 55 -6.19 10.00 7.54
N ALA A 56 -6.67 8.90 6.99
CA ALA A 56 -5.87 8.07 6.11
C ALA A 56 -5.52 8.81 4.83
N ARG A 57 -4.30 8.61 4.36
CA ARG A 57 -3.79 9.18 3.12
C ARG A 57 -3.19 8.09 2.29
N SER A 58 -3.15 8.30 0.99
CA SER A 58 -2.62 7.31 0.07
C SER A 58 -1.79 7.95 -1.02
N VAL A 59 -0.91 7.14 -1.60
CA VAL A 59 -0.09 7.53 -2.74
C VAL A 59 0.04 6.33 -3.67
N ALA A 60 -0.05 6.59 -4.96
CA ALA A 60 0.13 5.57 -5.99
C ALA A 60 0.63 6.26 -7.27
N GLU A 61 0.96 5.48 -8.28
CA GLU A 61 1.36 6.03 -9.58
C GLU A 61 0.15 6.41 -10.44
N PHE A 62 -1.02 6.39 -9.85
CA PHE A 62 -2.29 6.79 -10.47
C PHE A 62 -3.08 7.57 -9.41
N ASP A 63 -4.22 8.12 -9.78
CA ASP A 63 -5.06 8.82 -8.81
C ASP A 63 -5.60 7.83 -7.81
N SER A 64 -5.06 7.85 -6.60
CA SER A 64 -5.38 6.87 -5.57
C SER A 64 -6.64 7.19 -4.77
N VAL A 65 -7.14 8.41 -4.83
CA VAL A 65 -8.25 8.83 -3.97
C VAL A 65 -9.50 7.95 -4.11
N PRO A 66 -10.00 7.66 -5.32
CA PRO A 66 -11.18 6.80 -5.44
C PRO A 66 -10.93 5.39 -4.88
N TYR A 67 -9.72 4.88 -5.05
CA TYR A 67 -9.36 3.55 -4.56
C TYR A 67 -9.25 3.55 -3.05
N LEU A 68 -8.69 4.62 -2.48
CA LEU A 68 -8.63 4.74 -1.03
C LEU A 68 -10.02 4.75 -0.42
N LEU A 69 -10.93 5.52 -0.99
CA LEU A 69 -12.29 5.60 -0.46
C LEU A 69 -12.98 4.24 -0.48
N GLU A 70 -12.80 3.49 -1.56
CA GLU A 70 -13.38 2.16 -1.63
C GLU A 70 -12.72 1.21 -0.65
N PHE A 71 -11.40 1.31 -0.48
CA PHE A 71 -10.67 0.50 0.49
C PHE A 71 -11.18 0.76 1.91
N LEU A 72 -11.36 2.01 2.27
CA LEU A 72 -11.86 2.35 3.61
C LEU A 72 -13.27 1.83 3.85
N ALA A 73 -14.06 1.71 2.80
CA ALA A 73 -15.41 1.19 2.91
C ALA A 73 -15.46 -0.33 3.14
N LEU A 74 -14.36 -1.03 2.91
CA LEU A 74 -14.31 -2.47 3.16
C LEU A 74 -14.39 -2.82 4.64
N GLY A 75 -14.00 -1.89 5.51
CA GLY A 75 -13.93 -2.16 6.93
C GLY A 75 -12.66 -2.92 7.30
N ASP A 76 -12.81 -4.00 8.04
CA ASP A 76 -11.64 -4.79 8.47
C ASP A 76 -11.08 -5.59 7.31
N VAL A 77 -9.77 -5.52 7.14
CA VAL A 77 -9.07 -6.34 6.16
C VAL A 77 -7.96 -7.09 6.87
N GLU A 78 -7.59 -8.24 6.32
CA GLU A 78 -6.47 -8.99 6.86
C GLU A 78 -5.18 -8.45 6.28
N TRP A 79 -4.25 -8.13 7.15
CA TRP A 79 -2.93 -7.69 6.77
C TRP A 79 -1.96 -8.85 6.86
N THR A 80 -1.15 -9.00 5.84
CA THR A 80 -0.11 -10.03 5.79
C THR A 80 1.24 -9.37 5.85
N GLU A 81 2.12 -9.89 6.67
CA GLU A 81 3.48 -9.37 6.74
C GLU A 81 4.28 -9.87 5.54
N ALA A 82 5.00 -8.98 4.91
CA ALA A 82 5.89 -9.32 3.83
C ALA A 82 7.17 -8.51 3.96
N LYS A 83 8.26 -9.07 3.50
CA LYS A 83 9.55 -8.40 3.53
C LYS A 83 9.85 -7.83 2.16
N PHE A 84 10.07 -6.52 2.13
CA PHE A 84 10.43 -5.82 0.92
C PHE A 84 11.75 -5.13 1.14
N ALA A 85 12.45 -4.85 0.09
CA ALA A 85 13.72 -4.13 0.14
C ALA A 85 14.76 -4.78 1.03
N GLU A 86 14.44 -5.86 1.68
CA GLU A 86 15.41 -6.65 2.38
C GLU A 86 15.90 -7.69 1.41
N PRO A 87 17.19 -7.73 1.14
CA PRO A 87 17.69 -8.81 0.33
C PRO A 87 17.31 -10.10 1.04
N GLU A 88 16.61 -10.94 0.35
CA GLU A 88 16.38 -12.28 0.83
C GLU A 88 17.71 -12.99 0.77
N LEU A 89 18.43 -12.86 1.82
CA LEU A 89 19.71 -13.50 1.87
C LEU A 89 19.47 -14.97 2.08
N PRO A 90 19.73 -15.78 1.10
CA PRO A 90 19.55 -17.21 1.24
C PRO A 90 20.61 -17.81 2.12
N PHE A 91 21.26 -16.99 2.80
CA PHE A 91 22.39 -17.43 3.59
C PHE A 91 22.55 -16.64 4.84
#